data_a2ca902a9cb0c5010c13dc48ec4e4e5a
#
_entry.id   a2ca902a9cb0c5010c13dc48ec4e4e5a
#
_cell.length_a   1.000
_cell.length_b   1.000
_cell.length_c   1.000
_cell.angle_alpha   90.00
_cell.angle_beta   90.00
_cell.angle_gamma   90.00
#
_symmetry.space_group_name_H-M   'P 1'
#
loop_
_entity.id
_entity.type
_entity.pdbx_description
1 polymer ?
#
loop_
_entity_poly.entity_id
_entity_poly.type
_entity_poly.pdbx_seq_one_letter_code
_entity_poly.pdbx_strand_id
1 'polypeptide(L)'
;MHIGVAATPDVAIPTLDWLISSEHKVDLVITQPDKPAGRGRALKQSVVGEWATARDIPVLKPVTSDELIGKINDLDCVVTIGYGVLLPQHILDLPKFGFINLHFSLLPAYRGAAPAQRALQNGEVTTGVSVFQLEKGMDTGPIYAQRTVS
;
A
#
# COMPACT_ATOMS: atom_id res chain seq x y z
N MET A 1 15.65 -7.99 2.73
CA MET A 1 14.34 -8.46 3.25
C MET A 1 13.49 -8.93 2.09
N HIS A 2 12.65 -9.93 2.32
CA HIS A 2 11.61 -10.40 1.39
C HIS A 2 10.31 -9.64 1.68
N ILE A 3 9.87 -8.83 0.71
CA ILE A 3 8.80 -7.85 0.91
C ILE A 3 7.64 -8.14 -0.05
N GLY A 4 6.42 -8.05 0.46
CA GLY A 4 5.22 -7.87 -0.34
C GLY A 4 4.88 -6.38 -0.42
N VAL A 5 4.23 -5.96 -1.50
CA VAL A 5 3.68 -4.61 -1.62
C VAL A 5 2.20 -4.70 -1.94
N ALA A 6 1.37 -4.06 -1.12
CA ALA A 6 -0.07 -3.94 -1.32
C ALA A 6 -0.40 -2.50 -1.74
N ALA A 7 -0.74 -2.30 -2.99
CA ALA A 7 -1.01 -0.98 -3.55
C ALA A 7 -1.96 -1.05 -4.73
N THR A 8 -2.63 0.05 -5.05
CA THR A 8 -3.55 0.15 -6.18
C THR A 8 -3.27 1.38 -7.05
N PRO A 9 -3.06 2.60 -6.49
CA PRO A 9 -2.89 3.82 -7.28
C PRO A 9 -1.47 4.00 -7.82
N ASP A 10 -1.35 4.82 -8.84
CA ASP A 10 -0.09 5.17 -9.50
C ASP A 10 0.92 5.87 -8.58
N VAL A 11 0.45 6.57 -7.55
CA VAL A 11 1.31 7.21 -6.54
C VAL A 11 2.25 6.23 -5.84
N ALA A 12 1.98 4.93 -5.90
CA ALA A 12 2.84 3.89 -5.35
C ALA A 12 4.07 3.59 -6.23
N ILE A 13 4.02 3.89 -7.54
CA ILE A 13 5.04 3.50 -8.51
C ILE A 13 6.45 3.99 -8.13
N PRO A 14 6.67 5.26 -7.75
CA PRO A 14 8.02 5.71 -7.36
C PRO A 14 8.62 4.91 -6.21
N THR A 15 7.80 4.53 -5.23
CA THR A 15 8.26 3.69 -4.11
C THR A 15 8.55 2.26 -4.56
N LEU A 16 7.73 1.71 -5.45
CA LEU A 16 7.96 0.39 -6.04
C LEU A 16 9.27 0.34 -6.84
N ASP A 17 9.53 1.35 -7.68
CA ASP A 17 10.77 1.47 -8.46
C ASP A 17 11.99 1.57 -7.54
N TRP A 18 11.88 2.31 -6.45
CA TRP A 18 12.94 2.39 -5.45
C TRP A 18 13.17 1.04 -4.75
N LEU A 19 12.11 0.35 -4.34
CA LEU A 19 12.22 -0.94 -3.64
C LEU A 19 12.91 -2.01 -4.49
N ILE A 20 12.59 -2.12 -5.78
CA ILE A 20 13.23 -3.10 -6.67
C ILE A 20 14.69 -2.75 -7.00
N SER A 21 15.09 -1.49 -6.86
CA SER A 21 16.48 -1.06 -7.04
C SER A 21 17.30 -1.14 -5.75
N SER A 22 16.66 -1.41 -4.62
CA SER A 22 17.29 -1.52 -3.31
C SER A 22 17.84 -2.94 -3.05
N GLU A 23 18.41 -3.15 -1.87
CA GLU A 23 18.83 -4.48 -1.39
C GLU A 23 17.65 -5.40 -1.03
N HIS A 24 16.42 -4.88 -1.01
CA HIS A 24 15.23 -5.64 -0.68
C HIS A 24 14.68 -6.34 -1.92
N LYS A 25 14.07 -7.49 -1.72
CA LYS A 25 13.43 -8.25 -2.78
C LYS A 25 11.92 -8.12 -2.68
N VAL A 26 11.30 -7.59 -3.72
CA VAL A 26 9.83 -7.56 -3.87
C VAL A 26 9.40 -8.89 -4.46
N ASP A 27 8.88 -9.79 -3.61
CA ASP A 27 8.48 -11.14 -4.01
C ASP A 27 7.04 -11.21 -4.51
N LEU A 28 6.20 -10.25 -4.14
CA LEU A 28 4.77 -10.28 -4.38
C LEU A 28 4.18 -8.88 -4.40
N VAL A 29 3.29 -8.65 -5.34
CA VAL A 29 2.43 -7.46 -5.38
C VAL A 29 0.99 -7.88 -5.14
N ILE A 30 0.32 -7.16 -4.25
CA ILE A 30 -1.09 -7.31 -3.92
C ILE A 30 -1.80 -6.05 -4.39
N THR A 31 -2.83 -6.18 -5.19
CA THR A 31 -3.60 -5.05 -5.70
C THR A 31 -5.08 -5.39 -5.76
N GLN A 32 -5.94 -4.39 -5.87
CA GLN A 32 -7.37 -4.65 -6.01
C GLN A 32 -7.69 -5.39 -7.31
N PRO A 33 -8.78 -6.17 -7.34
CA PRO A 33 -9.26 -6.84 -8.54
C PRO A 33 -9.47 -5.87 -9.71
N ASP A 34 -9.37 -6.39 -10.92
CA ASP A 34 -9.60 -5.65 -12.15
C ASP A 34 -10.98 -4.98 -12.14
N LYS A 35 -11.05 -3.77 -12.65
CA LYS A 35 -12.28 -2.98 -12.72
C LYS A 35 -12.65 -2.65 -14.15
N PRO A 36 -13.95 -2.55 -14.47
CA PRO A 36 -14.38 -2.04 -15.77
C PRO A 36 -13.84 -0.63 -16.02
N ALA A 37 -13.20 -0.43 -17.15
CA ALA A 37 -12.61 0.86 -17.55
C ALA A 37 -13.00 1.22 -18.99
N GLY A 38 -13.10 2.52 -19.26
CA GLY A 38 -13.39 3.06 -20.57
C GLY A 38 -14.82 2.83 -21.07
N ARG A 39 -15.10 3.26 -22.31
CA ARG A 39 -16.43 3.20 -22.93
C ARG A 39 -16.93 1.76 -23.16
N GLY A 40 -16.04 0.78 -23.36
CA GLY A 40 -16.38 -0.63 -23.59
C GLY A 40 -16.49 -1.45 -22.32
N ARG A 41 -16.27 -0.90 -21.12
CA ARG A 41 -16.26 -1.59 -19.83
C ARG A 41 -15.41 -2.87 -19.79
N ALA A 42 -14.36 -2.93 -20.61
CA ALA A 42 -13.38 -4.00 -20.52
C ALA A 42 -12.71 -4.00 -19.14
N LEU A 43 -12.48 -5.18 -18.58
CA LEU A 43 -11.76 -5.31 -17.32
C LEU A 43 -10.31 -4.86 -17.51
N LYS A 44 -9.86 -3.94 -16.65
CA LYS A 44 -8.50 -3.43 -16.64
C LYS A 44 -7.90 -3.60 -15.25
N GLN A 45 -6.68 -4.12 -15.20
CA GLN A 45 -5.94 -4.19 -13.94
C GLN A 45 -5.48 -2.80 -13.48
N SER A 46 -5.14 -2.69 -12.20
CA SER A 46 -4.58 -1.46 -11.63
C SER A 46 -3.23 -1.13 -12.28
N VAL A 47 -2.82 0.13 -12.21
CA VAL A 47 -1.49 0.57 -12.66
C VAL A 47 -0.39 -0.22 -11.96
N VAL A 48 -0.56 -0.52 -10.67
CA VAL A 48 0.38 -1.34 -9.90
C VAL A 48 0.42 -2.79 -10.39
N GLY A 49 -0.72 -3.37 -10.74
CA GLY A 49 -0.79 -4.70 -11.35
C GLY A 49 -0.08 -4.75 -12.70
N GLU A 50 -0.30 -3.76 -13.56
CA GLU A 50 0.41 -3.63 -14.84
C GLU A 50 1.93 -3.50 -14.64
N TRP A 51 2.35 -2.67 -13.69
CA TRP A 51 3.75 -2.48 -13.33
C TRP A 51 4.44 -3.79 -12.91
N ALA A 52 3.78 -4.57 -12.05
CA ALA A 52 4.30 -5.84 -11.56
C ALA A 52 4.35 -6.90 -12.66
N THR A 53 3.30 -7.02 -13.47
CA THR A 53 3.22 -7.97 -14.59
C THR A 53 4.34 -7.71 -15.61
N ALA A 54 4.63 -6.45 -15.93
CA ALA A 54 5.70 -6.07 -16.85
C ALA A 54 7.11 -6.45 -16.34
N ARG A 55 7.25 -6.75 -15.05
CA ARG A 55 8.52 -7.11 -14.38
C ARG A 55 8.57 -8.56 -13.92
N ASP A 56 7.60 -9.38 -14.34
CA ASP A 56 7.47 -10.78 -13.93
C ASP A 56 7.39 -10.99 -12.41
N ILE A 57 6.86 -9.98 -11.69
CA ILE A 57 6.59 -10.08 -10.26
C ILE A 57 5.20 -10.68 -10.06
N PRO A 58 5.04 -11.73 -9.25
CA PRO A 58 3.75 -12.33 -8.95
C PRO A 58 2.73 -11.30 -8.44
N VAL A 59 1.50 -11.34 -8.96
CA VAL A 59 0.42 -10.44 -8.59
C VAL A 59 -0.73 -11.24 -7.98
N LEU A 60 -1.19 -10.81 -6.81
CA LEU A 60 -2.43 -11.28 -6.19
C LEU A 60 -3.49 -10.18 -6.24
N LYS A 61 -4.71 -10.58 -6.56
CA LYS A 61 -5.89 -9.70 -6.65
C LYS A 61 -7.02 -10.27 -5.78
N PRO A 62 -6.82 -10.31 -4.44
CA PRO A 62 -7.77 -10.97 -3.57
C PRO A 62 -9.13 -10.26 -3.56
N VAL A 63 -10.19 -11.03 -3.63
CA VAL A 63 -11.56 -10.56 -3.43
C VAL A 63 -11.86 -10.46 -1.94
N THR A 64 -11.33 -11.40 -1.16
CA THR A 64 -11.39 -11.38 0.30
C THR A 64 -9.99 -11.41 0.90
N SER A 65 -9.80 -10.79 2.06
CA SER A 65 -8.51 -10.75 2.73
C SER A 65 -7.97 -12.13 3.10
N ASP A 66 -8.83 -13.10 3.34
CA ASP A 66 -8.44 -14.46 3.71
C ASP A 66 -7.71 -15.21 2.59
N GLU A 67 -7.85 -14.76 1.34
CA GLU A 67 -7.07 -15.31 0.21
C GLU A 67 -5.57 -15.04 0.33
N LEU A 68 -5.16 -14.13 1.22
CA LEU A 68 -3.75 -13.86 1.54
C LEU A 68 -3.12 -14.90 2.47
N ILE A 69 -3.93 -15.69 3.19
CA ILE A 69 -3.45 -16.73 4.10
C ILE A 69 -2.63 -17.77 3.30
N GLY A 70 -1.44 -18.07 3.78
CA GLY A 70 -0.50 -18.98 3.10
C GLY A 70 0.27 -18.35 1.95
N LYS A 71 -0.03 -17.10 1.57
CA LYS A 71 0.64 -16.38 0.47
C LYS A 71 1.68 -15.37 0.95
N ILE A 72 1.48 -14.83 2.16
CA ILE A 72 2.31 -13.76 2.73
C ILE A 72 3.00 -14.14 4.03
N ASN A 73 2.79 -15.38 4.51
CA ASN A 73 3.31 -15.85 5.79
C ASN A 73 4.84 -15.89 5.84
N ASP A 74 5.49 -16.15 4.71
CA ASP A 74 6.95 -16.24 4.61
C ASP A 74 7.63 -14.91 4.27
N LEU A 75 6.86 -13.83 4.11
CA LEU A 75 7.40 -12.50 3.89
C LEU A 75 7.91 -11.89 5.20
N ASP A 76 8.96 -11.08 5.09
CA ASP A 76 9.42 -10.29 6.24
C ASP A 76 8.39 -9.21 6.60
N CYS A 77 7.90 -8.47 5.62
CA CYS A 77 6.81 -7.50 5.83
C CYS A 77 6.04 -7.24 4.53
N VAL A 78 4.90 -6.58 4.65
CA VAL A 78 4.16 -6.04 3.51
C VAL A 78 4.09 -4.52 3.64
N VAL A 79 4.51 -3.82 2.59
CA VAL A 79 4.39 -2.36 2.50
C VAL A 79 3.07 -2.01 1.82
N THR A 80 2.26 -1.17 2.45
CA THR A 80 0.99 -0.73 1.88
C THR A 80 1.06 0.73 1.45
N ILE A 81 0.56 1.02 0.25
CA ILE A 81 0.49 2.37 -0.32
C ILE A 81 -0.84 2.51 -1.06
N GLY A 82 -1.84 3.13 -0.43
CA GLY A 82 -3.15 3.31 -1.06
C GLY A 82 -3.81 2.01 -1.50
N TYR A 83 -3.66 0.93 -0.75
CA TYR A 83 -4.25 -0.36 -1.11
C TYR A 83 -5.78 -0.30 -1.13
N GLY A 84 -6.39 0.47 -0.23
CA GLY A 84 -7.82 0.76 -0.21
C GLY A 84 -8.68 -0.37 0.37
N VAL A 85 -8.07 -1.33 1.07
CA VAL A 85 -8.77 -2.43 1.74
C VAL A 85 -8.37 -2.44 3.22
N LEU A 86 -9.36 -2.48 4.10
CA LEU A 86 -9.12 -2.71 5.51
C LEU A 86 -8.79 -4.17 5.76
N LEU A 87 -7.65 -4.40 6.40
CA LEU A 87 -7.17 -5.75 6.71
C LEU A 87 -7.44 -6.08 8.19
N PRO A 88 -8.06 -7.23 8.46
CA PRO A 88 -8.28 -7.66 9.84
C PRO A 88 -6.95 -8.08 10.49
N GLN A 89 -6.90 -8.07 11.83
CA GLN A 89 -5.68 -8.30 12.59
C GLN A 89 -5.02 -9.64 12.27
N HIS A 90 -5.80 -10.70 12.07
CA HIS A 90 -5.26 -12.03 11.75
C HIS A 90 -4.50 -12.06 10.42
N ILE A 91 -4.79 -11.15 9.49
CA ILE A 91 -4.02 -10.98 8.24
C ILE A 91 -2.79 -10.10 8.49
N LEU A 92 -2.92 -9.02 9.27
CA LEU A 92 -1.81 -8.14 9.60
C LEU A 92 -0.68 -8.86 10.34
N ASP A 93 -1.01 -9.90 11.08
CA ASP A 93 -0.06 -10.70 11.87
C ASP A 93 0.67 -11.80 11.07
N LEU A 94 0.30 -12.02 9.80
CA LEU A 94 0.89 -13.11 9.00
C LEU A 94 2.36 -12.89 8.63
N PRO A 95 2.79 -11.71 8.13
CA PRO A 95 4.21 -11.48 7.87
C PRO A 95 5.00 -11.33 9.16
N LYS A 96 6.28 -11.68 9.14
CA LYS A 96 7.17 -11.66 10.30
C LYS A 96 7.15 -10.32 11.07
N PHE A 97 7.17 -9.20 10.36
CA PHE A 97 7.14 -7.84 10.92
C PHE A 97 5.84 -7.10 10.59
N GLY A 98 4.80 -7.81 10.16
CA GLY A 98 3.49 -7.25 9.87
C GLY A 98 3.45 -6.35 8.63
N PHE A 99 2.60 -5.35 8.69
CA PHE A 99 2.34 -4.42 7.59
C PHE A 99 2.79 -3.01 7.95
N ILE A 100 3.48 -2.36 7.02
CA ILE A 100 3.96 -0.98 7.14
C ILE A 100 3.23 -0.13 6.10
N ASN A 101 2.65 0.99 6.50
CA ASN A 101 1.91 1.87 5.60
C ASN A 101 2.67 3.16 5.34
N LEU A 102 2.70 3.57 4.08
CA LEU A 102 3.06 4.91 3.66
C LEU A 102 1.79 5.74 3.52
N HIS A 103 1.60 6.70 4.41
CA HIS A 103 0.44 7.56 4.49
C HIS A 103 0.80 9.00 4.12
N PHE A 104 -0.05 9.64 3.32
CA PHE A 104 0.25 10.97 2.76
C PHE A 104 -0.24 12.11 3.66
N SER A 105 0.10 12.05 4.94
CA SER A 105 -0.05 13.14 5.91
C SER A 105 0.99 13.03 7.02
N LEU A 106 1.13 14.10 7.81
CA LEU A 106 1.83 14.07 9.08
C LEU A 106 0.85 13.56 10.17
N LEU A 107 0.82 12.25 10.40
CA LEU A 107 -0.04 11.65 11.42
C LEU A 107 0.27 12.25 12.81
N PRO A 108 -0.76 12.46 13.65
CA PRO A 108 -2.14 11.97 13.56
C PRO A 108 -3.08 12.82 12.70
N ALA A 109 -2.62 13.85 12.03
CA ALA A 109 -3.48 14.66 11.16
C ALA A 109 -3.93 13.86 9.94
N TYR A 110 -5.17 14.05 9.51
CA TYR A 110 -5.74 13.46 8.29
C TYR A 110 -5.65 11.94 8.22
N ARG A 111 -5.99 11.24 9.29
CA ARG A 111 -6.22 9.80 9.27
C ARG A 111 -7.29 9.45 8.23
N GLY A 112 -7.21 8.26 7.64
CA GLY A 112 -8.18 7.75 6.68
C GLY A 112 -7.89 8.15 5.24
N ALA A 113 -8.94 8.22 4.43
CA ALA A 113 -8.84 8.41 2.98
C ALA A 113 -8.45 9.84 2.58
N ALA A 114 -7.75 9.95 1.43
CA ALA A 114 -7.43 11.19 0.73
C ALA A 114 -6.76 12.27 1.62
N PRO A 115 -5.72 11.93 2.42
CA PRO A 115 -5.14 12.86 3.37
C PRO A 115 -4.52 14.10 2.70
N ALA A 116 -3.80 13.95 1.60
CA ALA A 116 -3.18 15.05 0.87
C ALA A 116 -4.23 16.02 0.29
N GLN A 117 -5.30 15.48 -0.28
CA GLN A 117 -6.40 16.30 -0.82
C GLN A 117 -7.10 17.09 0.29
N ARG A 118 -7.29 16.47 1.45
CA ARG A 118 -7.92 17.13 2.61
C ARG A 118 -7.03 18.23 3.20
N ALA A 119 -5.72 18.03 3.23
CA ALA A 119 -4.78 19.06 3.63
C ALA A 119 -4.86 20.29 2.68
N LEU A 120 -4.85 20.05 1.37
CA LEU A 120 -5.02 21.11 0.37
C LEU A 120 -6.36 21.84 0.50
N GLN A 121 -7.46 21.12 0.68
CA GLN A 121 -8.80 21.71 0.87
C GLN A 121 -8.87 22.60 2.13
N ASN A 122 -8.12 22.27 3.16
CA ASN A 122 -8.03 23.06 4.38
C ASN A 122 -7.03 24.23 4.29
N GLY A 123 -6.40 24.45 3.13
CA GLY A 123 -5.45 25.53 2.92
C GLY A 123 -4.09 25.33 3.61
N GLU A 124 -3.75 24.09 3.94
CA GLU A 124 -2.45 23.78 4.52
C GLU A 124 -1.34 24.09 3.52
N VAL A 125 -0.36 24.85 3.95
CA VAL A 125 0.84 25.16 3.15
C VAL A 125 1.95 24.13 3.38
N THR A 126 1.79 23.27 4.36
CA THR A 126 2.75 22.24 4.73
C THR A 126 1.98 20.95 5.04
N THR A 127 2.41 19.86 4.47
CA THR A 127 1.92 18.53 4.79
C THR A 127 3.10 17.56 4.85
N GLY A 128 2.90 16.29 4.66
CA GLY A 128 4.00 15.34 4.64
C GLY A 128 3.56 13.91 4.43
N VAL A 129 4.49 13.03 4.73
CA VAL A 129 4.26 11.58 4.69
C VAL A 129 4.65 10.97 6.02
N SER A 130 3.95 9.91 6.40
CA SER A 130 4.24 9.11 7.58
C SER A 130 4.39 7.65 7.18
N VAL A 131 5.39 6.99 7.72
CA VAL A 131 5.56 5.54 7.64
C VAL A 131 5.27 4.97 9.02
N PHE A 132 4.31 4.07 9.11
CA PHE A 132 3.84 3.55 10.40
C PHE A 132 3.41 2.08 10.30
N GLN A 133 3.37 1.41 11.45
CA GLN A 133 2.87 0.03 11.58
C GLN A 133 1.36 0.01 11.46
N LEU A 134 0.81 -0.81 10.56
CA LEU A 134 -0.64 -1.05 10.54
C LEU A 134 -1.07 -1.89 11.75
N GLU A 135 -2.18 -1.48 12.32
CA GLU A 135 -2.91 -2.20 13.36
C GLU A 135 -4.41 -2.13 13.08
N LYS A 136 -5.23 -2.73 13.92
CA LYS A 136 -6.69 -2.76 13.75
C LYS A 136 -7.33 -1.37 13.68
N GLY A 137 -6.76 -0.38 14.38
CA GLY A 137 -7.27 1.00 14.34
C GLY A 137 -6.88 1.70 13.02
N MET A 138 -7.73 2.63 12.57
CA MET A 138 -7.47 3.41 11.35
C MET A 138 -6.30 4.38 11.56
N ASP A 139 -5.15 4.07 10.95
CA ASP A 139 -3.93 4.89 10.94
C ASP A 139 -3.47 5.30 12.35
N THR A 140 -3.56 4.37 13.32
CA THR A 140 -3.27 4.60 14.74
C THR A 140 -1.98 3.93 15.23
N GLY A 141 -1.36 3.09 14.42
CA GLY A 141 -0.19 2.33 14.82
C GLY A 141 1.06 3.20 15.06
N PRO A 142 2.11 2.61 15.63
CA PRO A 142 3.37 3.31 15.90
C PRO A 142 3.99 3.89 14.63
N ILE A 143 4.45 5.14 14.71
CA ILE A 143 5.07 5.85 13.59
C ILE A 143 6.58 5.57 13.62
N TYR A 144 7.10 5.10 12.49
CA TYR A 144 8.53 4.86 12.32
C TYR A 144 9.30 6.07 11.83
N ALA A 145 8.71 6.81 10.89
CA ALA A 145 9.33 7.99 10.31
C ALA A 145 8.28 8.94 9.72
N GLN A 146 8.63 10.22 9.68
CA GLN A 146 7.84 11.26 9.02
C GLN A 146 8.73 12.18 8.23
N ARG A 147 8.23 12.70 7.14
CA ARG A 147 8.91 13.73 6.35
C ARG A 147 7.91 14.81 5.94
N THR A 148 8.27 16.04 6.22
CA THR A 148 7.49 17.23 5.83
C THR A 148 7.72 17.57 4.36
N VAL A 149 6.65 18.03 3.71
CA VAL A 149 6.64 18.55 2.34
C VAL A 149 5.90 19.87 2.35
N SER A 150 6.50 20.89 1.73
CA SER A 150 5.95 22.24 1.57
C SER A 150 5.44 22.44 0.16
#